data_4f082307504f946e3054ac4b2c028b92
#
_entry.id   4f082307504f946e3054ac4b2c028b92
#
_cell.length_a   1.000
_cell.length_b   1.000
_cell.length_c   1.000
_cell.angle_alpha   90.00
_cell.angle_beta   90.00
_cell.angle_gamma   90.00
#
_symmetry.space_group_name_H-M   'P 1'
#
loop_
_entity.id
_entity.type
_entity.pdbx_description
1 polymer ?
#
loop_
_entity_poly.entity_id
_entity_poly.type
_entity_poly.pdbx_seq_one_letter_code
_entity_poly.pdbx_strand_id
1 'polypeptide(L)'
;MLFRADRYGTSWYHSHYSAQYSGGAHGPLIIHGPKHEEYDIDVGPVVMEDWYHPDYFSLVQESMDGTTPLSDNNLINGRMNYPCANSTLPCIPNAGVSKFKFESGKKHLLRLINAGAEALQKCT
;
A
#
# COMPACT_ATOMS: atom_id res chain seq x y z
N MET A 1 -8.11 17.95 14.46
CA MET A 1 -6.93 18.77 14.09
C MET A 1 -7.29 19.57 12.86
N LEU A 2 -7.02 20.88 12.83
CA LEU A 2 -7.25 21.75 11.68
C LEU A 2 -5.89 22.19 11.14
N PHE A 3 -5.67 22.09 9.83
CA PHE A 3 -4.46 22.56 9.18
C PHE A 3 -4.77 23.13 7.80
N ARG A 4 -3.91 24.00 7.29
CA ARG A 4 -3.98 24.54 5.95
C ARG A 4 -3.23 23.63 4.99
N ALA A 5 -3.89 23.24 3.89
CA ALA A 5 -3.29 22.48 2.82
C ALA A 5 -2.68 23.45 1.78
N ASP A 6 -1.38 23.65 1.82
CA ASP A 6 -0.66 24.55 0.90
C ASP A 6 -0.19 23.82 -0.38
N ARG A 7 -0.31 22.50 -0.42
CA ARG A 7 0.03 21.64 -1.56
C ARG A 7 -1.12 20.71 -1.89
N TYR A 8 -1.19 20.28 -3.12
CA TYR A 8 -2.17 19.32 -3.61
C TYR A 8 -1.47 18.09 -4.23
N GLY A 9 -2.20 17.02 -4.36
CA GLY A 9 -1.71 15.78 -4.94
C GLY A 9 -2.10 14.55 -4.14
N THR A 10 -1.49 13.44 -4.50
CA THR A 10 -1.68 12.16 -3.84
C THR A 10 -0.45 11.85 -3.00
N SER A 11 -0.67 11.54 -1.75
CA SER A 11 0.32 11.14 -0.76
C SER A 11 -0.32 10.15 0.21
N TRP A 12 0.31 9.88 1.32
CA TRP A 12 -0.20 9.01 2.37
C TRP A 12 0.18 9.55 3.74
N TYR A 13 -0.60 9.18 4.76
CA TYR A 13 -0.23 9.37 6.15
C TYR A 13 0.18 8.02 6.74
N HIS A 14 1.04 8.02 7.73
CA HIS A 14 1.46 6.80 8.40
C HIS A 14 1.91 7.07 9.84
N SER A 15 1.90 6.02 10.66
CA SER A 15 2.50 6.07 11.98
C SER A 15 4.02 6.21 11.85
N HIS A 16 4.59 7.09 12.66
CA HIS A 16 6.04 7.27 12.79
C HIS A 16 6.58 6.69 14.10
N TYR A 17 5.82 5.80 14.73
CA TYR A 17 6.25 5.08 15.92
C TYR A 17 6.91 3.77 15.48
N SER A 18 8.26 3.75 15.48
CA SER A 18 9.06 2.64 14.96
C SER A 18 8.61 2.24 13.54
N ALA A 19 8.45 0.95 13.27
CA ALA A 19 7.97 0.41 12.00
C ALA A 19 6.46 0.12 12.00
N GLN A 20 5.66 0.78 12.83
CA GLN A 20 4.22 0.51 12.95
C GLN A 20 3.47 0.68 11.63
N TYR A 21 3.96 1.52 10.70
CA TYR A 21 3.36 1.67 9.39
C TYR A 21 3.44 0.37 8.56
N SER A 22 4.49 -0.43 8.72
CA SER A 22 4.62 -1.74 8.06
C SER A 22 3.62 -2.78 8.59
N GLY A 23 3.08 -2.55 9.78
CA GLY A 23 1.96 -3.31 10.35
C GLY A 23 0.59 -2.78 9.94
N GLY A 24 0.51 -1.88 8.95
CA GLY A 24 -0.74 -1.38 8.38
C GLY A 24 -1.25 -0.06 8.98
N ALA A 25 -0.48 0.61 9.86
CA ALA A 25 -0.90 1.90 10.42
C ALA A 25 -0.61 3.07 9.46
N HIS A 26 -1.24 3.03 8.30
CA HIS A 26 -1.12 4.04 7.24
C HIS A 26 -2.43 4.17 6.45
N GLY A 27 -2.50 5.18 5.59
CA GLY A 27 -3.61 5.34 4.67
C GLY A 27 -3.38 6.46 3.64
N PRO A 28 -4.21 6.55 2.60
CA PRO A 28 -4.09 7.56 1.57
C PRO A 28 -4.41 8.96 2.11
N LEU A 29 -3.68 9.95 1.59
CA LEU A 29 -3.94 11.37 1.79
C LEU A 29 -4.06 12.03 0.42
N ILE A 30 -5.27 12.47 0.06
CA ILE A 30 -5.55 13.08 -1.23
C ILE A 30 -6.01 14.53 -0.98
N ILE A 31 -5.28 15.47 -1.54
CA ILE A 31 -5.63 16.89 -1.53
C ILE A 31 -5.90 17.30 -2.97
N HIS A 32 -7.15 17.62 -3.26
CA HIS A 32 -7.57 18.02 -4.60
C HIS A 32 -7.03 19.41 -4.95
N GLY A 33 -6.62 19.58 -6.19
CA GLY A 33 -6.09 20.82 -6.72
C GLY A 33 -6.28 20.91 -8.23
N PRO A 34 -5.57 21.83 -8.90
CA PRO A 34 -5.63 21.94 -10.35
C PRO A 34 -5.28 20.64 -11.04
N LYS A 35 -6.01 20.31 -12.09
CA LYS A 35 -5.71 19.14 -12.93
C LYS A 35 -4.53 19.46 -13.86
N HIS A 36 -3.60 18.54 -13.99
CA HIS A 36 -2.52 18.61 -14.97
C HIS A 36 -2.95 18.05 -16.32
N GLU A 37 -3.82 17.03 -16.28
CA GLU A 37 -4.41 16.38 -17.45
C GLU A 37 -5.90 16.11 -17.20
N GLU A 38 -6.69 16.17 -18.26
CA GLU A 38 -8.10 15.83 -18.18
C GLU A 38 -8.30 14.32 -18.10
N TYR A 39 -9.16 13.91 -17.18
CA TYR A 39 -9.61 12.53 -17.01
C TYR A 39 -11.11 12.48 -16.80
N ASP A 40 -11.73 11.38 -17.19
CA ASP A 40 -13.18 11.18 -17.05
C ASP A 40 -13.51 10.58 -15.67
N ILE A 41 -12.69 9.65 -15.19
CA ILE A 41 -12.97 8.86 -14.00
C ILE A 41 -11.75 8.87 -13.07
N ASP A 42 -11.97 9.25 -11.80
CA ASP A 42 -10.99 9.07 -10.73
C ASP A 42 -11.25 7.70 -10.08
N VAL A 43 -10.36 6.76 -10.28
CA VAL A 43 -10.45 5.41 -9.71
C VAL A 43 -10.13 5.41 -8.22
N GLY A 44 -9.49 6.46 -7.75
CA GLY A 44 -9.08 6.60 -6.36
C GLY A 44 -7.68 6.04 -6.07
N PRO A 45 -7.35 5.83 -4.80
CA PRO A 45 -6.03 5.39 -4.38
C PRO A 45 -5.77 3.92 -4.72
N VAL A 46 -4.57 3.68 -5.20
CA VAL A 46 -3.98 2.36 -5.42
C VAL A 46 -2.77 2.27 -4.51
N VAL A 47 -2.99 1.75 -3.31
CA VAL A 47 -1.95 1.58 -2.30
C VAL A 47 -1.25 0.26 -2.55
N MET A 48 0.04 0.33 -2.77
CA MET A 48 0.92 -0.83 -2.92
C MET A 48 1.77 -0.94 -1.67
N GLU A 49 1.85 -2.12 -1.09
CA GLU A 49 2.58 -2.38 0.13
C GLU A 49 3.19 -3.78 0.11
N ASP A 50 4.34 -3.94 0.72
CA ASP A 50 4.86 -5.23 1.11
C ASP A 50 4.21 -5.65 2.43
N TRP A 51 4.01 -6.95 2.62
CA TRP A 51 3.33 -7.47 3.80
C TRP A 51 4.13 -8.61 4.43
N TYR A 52 4.20 -8.58 5.75
CA TYR A 52 4.93 -9.54 6.57
C TYR A 52 3.94 -10.32 7.44
N HIS A 53 4.11 -11.62 7.56
CA HIS A 53 3.30 -12.46 8.44
C HIS A 53 3.73 -12.37 9.91
N PRO A 54 5.04 -12.29 10.24
CA PRO A 54 5.48 -11.95 11.58
C PRO A 54 5.06 -10.52 11.97
N ASP A 55 4.93 -10.28 13.25
CA ASP A 55 4.65 -8.93 13.74
C ASP A 55 5.85 -7.99 13.54
N TYR A 56 5.55 -6.70 13.36
CA TYR A 56 6.59 -5.72 13.02
C TYR A 56 7.61 -5.48 14.15
N PHE A 57 7.28 -5.75 15.41
CA PHE A 57 8.25 -5.64 16.50
C PHE A 57 9.36 -6.67 16.37
N SER A 58 9.01 -7.91 16.06
CA SER A 58 9.99 -8.98 15.79
C SER A 58 10.88 -8.61 14.61
N LEU A 59 10.31 -8.09 13.54
CA LEU A 59 11.05 -7.67 12.34
C LEU A 59 12.00 -6.50 12.60
N VAL A 60 11.60 -5.55 13.45
CA VAL A 60 12.47 -4.45 13.88
C VAL A 60 13.68 -5.01 14.62
N GLN A 61 13.49 -5.99 15.51
CA GLN A 61 14.59 -6.61 16.22
C GLN A 61 15.56 -7.32 15.27
N GLU A 62 15.05 -8.11 14.32
CA GLU A 62 15.85 -8.75 13.28
C GLU A 62 16.68 -7.74 12.48
N SER A 63 16.05 -6.62 12.11
CA SER A 63 16.73 -5.54 11.40
C SER A 63 17.85 -4.89 12.24
N MET A 64 17.63 -4.70 13.53
CA MET A 64 18.65 -4.19 14.45
C MET A 64 19.83 -5.17 14.60
N ASP A 65 19.60 -6.45 14.50
CA ASP A 65 20.60 -7.52 14.52
C ASP A 65 21.32 -7.68 13.17
N GLY A 66 21.01 -6.82 12.19
CA GLY A 66 21.67 -6.76 10.88
C GLY A 66 21.05 -7.69 9.82
N THR A 67 19.89 -8.25 10.07
CA THR A 67 19.14 -9.06 9.11
C THR A 67 18.08 -8.19 8.42
N THR A 68 18.06 -8.16 7.09
CA THR A 68 17.00 -7.49 6.34
C THR A 68 15.78 -8.41 6.28
N PRO A 69 14.64 -8.05 6.88
CA PRO A 69 13.43 -8.85 6.77
C PRO A 69 12.94 -8.89 5.33
N LEU A 70 12.59 -10.08 4.84
CA LEU A 70 11.98 -10.25 3.52
C LEU A 70 10.46 -10.32 3.66
N SER A 71 9.76 -9.59 2.80
CA SER A 71 8.30 -9.62 2.78
C SER A 71 7.75 -10.96 2.30
N ASP A 72 6.68 -11.42 2.94
CA ASP A 72 5.97 -12.65 2.56
C ASP A 72 5.06 -12.44 1.36
N ASN A 73 4.58 -11.22 1.17
CA ASN A 73 3.56 -10.90 0.18
C ASN A 73 3.63 -9.42 -0.26
N ASN A 74 3.05 -9.12 -1.41
CA ASN A 74 2.81 -7.75 -1.85
C ASN A 74 1.31 -7.56 -2.03
N LEU A 75 0.77 -6.50 -1.44
CA LEU A 75 -0.65 -6.21 -1.47
C LEU A 75 -0.93 -4.99 -2.36
N ILE A 76 -2.09 -5.02 -2.99
CA ILE A 76 -2.70 -3.84 -3.61
C ILE A 76 -4.03 -3.59 -2.91
N ASN A 77 -4.17 -2.43 -2.29
CA ASN A 77 -5.33 -2.07 -1.45
C ASN A 77 -5.66 -3.18 -0.43
N GLY A 78 -4.61 -3.69 0.25
CA GLY A 78 -4.72 -4.68 1.30
C GLY A 78 -5.11 -6.09 0.83
N ARG A 79 -4.96 -6.41 -0.47
CA ARG A 79 -5.38 -7.71 -1.01
C ARG A 79 -4.34 -8.34 -1.92
N MET A 80 -4.10 -9.61 -1.68
CA MET A 80 -3.43 -10.53 -2.59
C MET A 80 -3.73 -11.99 -2.18
N ASN A 81 -3.72 -12.90 -3.13
CA ASN A 81 -3.73 -14.32 -2.84
C ASN A 81 -2.38 -14.78 -2.30
N TYR A 82 -2.41 -15.60 -1.26
CA TYR A 82 -1.23 -16.26 -0.73
C TYR A 82 -1.38 -17.78 -0.85
N PRO A 83 -0.33 -18.52 -1.24
CA PRO A 83 -0.39 -19.97 -1.34
C PRO A 83 -0.39 -20.59 0.07
N CYS A 84 -1.57 -20.90 0.60
CA CYS A 84 -1.75 -21.41 1.97
C CYS A 84 -0.96 -22.67 2.28
N ALA A 85 -0.58 -23.46 1.26
CA ALA A 85 0.29 -24.62 1.44
C ALA A 85 1.68 -24.26 2.00
N ASN A 86 2.10 -23.00 1.86
CA ASN A 86 3.38 -22.51 2.37
C ASN A 86 3.26 -21.87 3.76
N SER A 87 2.04 -21.81 4.33
CA SER A 87 1.80 -21.18 5.63
C SER A 87 1.72 -22.21 6.75
N THR A 88 2.37 -21.91 7.87
CA THR A 88 2.22 -22.63 9.14
C THR A 88 1.15 -22.00 10.04
N LEU A 89 0.61 -20.83 9.65
CA LEU A 89 -0.41 -20.08 10.37
C LEU A 89 -1.77 -20.28 9.71
N PRO A 90 -2.88 -19.98 10.41
CA PRO A 90 -4.21 -19.96 9.81
C PRO A 90 -4.22 -19.10 8.54
N CYS A 91 -4.68 -19.68 7.44
CA CYS A 91 -4.65 -19.04 6.13
C CYS A 91 -5.99 -19.24 5.41
N ILE A 92 -6.46 -18.20 4.74
CA ILE A 92 -7.66 -18.26 3.90
C ILE A 92 -7.23 -18.42 2.44
N PRO A 93 -7.43 -19.58 1.82
CA PRO A 93 -7.09 -19.75 0.42
C PRO A 93 -7.98 -18.88 -0.46
N ASN A 94 -7.42 -18.34 -1.54
CA ASN A 94 -8.15 -17.51 -2.50
C ASN A 94 -8.82 -16.27 -1.86
N ALA A 95 -8.13 -15.59 -0.95
CA ALA A 95 -8.61 -14.36 -0.32
C ALA A 95 -8.93 -13.25 -1.35
N GLY A 96 -8.45 -13.41 -2.57
CA GLY A 96 -8.74 -12.54 -3.71
C GLY A 96 -7.69 -11.45 -3.90
N VAL A 97 -7.78 -10.82 -5.05
CA VAL A 97 -6.95 -9.67 -5.44
C VAL A 97 -7.82 -8.44 -5.60
N SER A 98 -7.23 -7.27 -5.48
CA SER A 98 -7.93 -6.01 -5.78
C SER A 98 -8.31 -5.95 -7.25
N LYS A 99 -9.52 -5.48 -7.51
CA LYS A 99 -10.08 -5.36 -8.86
C LYS A 99 -10.47 -3.91 -9.11
N PHE A 100 -10.06 -3.41 -10.25
CA PHE A 100 -10.40 -2.07 -10.71
C PHE A 100 -11.28 -2.17 -11.95
N LYS A 101 -12.28 -1.29 -12.04
CA LYS A 101 -13.17 -1.22 -13.20
C LYS A 101 -12.69 -0.10 -14.11
N PHE A 102 -12.54 -0.41 -15.38
CA PHE A 102 -12.22 0.56 -16.43
C PHE A 102 -13.31 0.55 -17.50
N GLU A 103 -13.65 1.73 -17.97
CA GLU A 103 -14.58 1.92 -19.08
C GLU A 103 -13.80 2.19 -20.36
N SER A 104 -14.13 1.42 -21.42
CA SER A 104 -13.48 1.60 -22.71
C SER A 104 -13.71 3.01 -23.27
N GLY A 105 -12.65 3.61 -23.81
CA GLY A 105 -12.69 4.97 -24.37
C GLY A 105 -12.65 6.09 -23.34
N LYS A 106 -12.56 5.79 -22.02
CA LYS A 106 -12.45 6.77 -20.97
C LYS A 106 -11.03 6.88 -20.43
N LYS A 107 -10.62 8.09 -20.06
CA LYS A 107 -9.38 8.34 -19.33
C LYS A 107 -9.59 8.14 -17.85
N HIS A 108 -8.74 7.33 -17.22
CA HIS A 108 -8.85 7.00 -15.80
C HIS A 108 -7.64 7.52 -15.03
N LEU A 109 -7.88 8.23 -13.94
CA LEU A 109 -6.84 8.62 -13.00
C LEU A 109 -6.65 7.52 -11.96
N LEU A 110 -5.44 6.97 -11.88
CA LEU A 110 -4.97 6.10 -10.80
C LEU A 110 -4.08 6.91 -9.87
N ARG A 111 -4.34 6.84 -8.57
CA ARG A 111 -3.57 7.53 -7.54
C ARG A 111 -2.63 6.53 -6.86
N LEU A 112 -1.42 6.39 -7.43
CA LEU A 112 -0.45 5.40 -7.00
C LEU A 112 0.25 5.84 -5.71
N ILE A 113 0.24 4.99 -4.70
CA ILE A 113 0.92 5.21 -3.41
C ILE A 113 1.75 3.97 -3.12
N ASN A 114 3.06 4.14 -3.00
CA ASN A 114 3.92 3.09 -2.45
C ASN A 114 4.07 3.29 -0.95
N ALA A 115 3.49 2.38 -0.17
CA ALA A 115 3.56 2.34 1.29
C ALA A 115 4.41 1.16 1.79
N GLY A 116 5.21 0.56 0.91
CA GLY A 116 6.12 -0.52 1.26
C GLY A 116 7.18 -0.09 2.27
N ALA A 117 7.56 -0.98 3.18
CA ALA A 117 8.59 -0.76 4.17
C ALA A 117 9.99 -1.00 3.58
N GLU A 118 10.11 -1.94 2.66
CA GLU A 118 11.38 -2.33 2.02
C GLU A 118 11.28 -2.29 0.49
N ALA A 119 10.20 -2.82 -0.09
CA ALA A 119 10.11 -3.05 -1.51
C ALA A 119 9.86 -1.79 -2.33
N LEU A 120 10.65 -1.59 -3.38
CA LEU A 120 10.39 -0.62 -4.43
C LEU A 120 9.38 -1.22 -5.42
N GLN A 121 8.21 -0.61 -5.52
CA GLN A 121 7.17 -1.02 -6.45
C GLN A 121 7.30 -0.28 -7.77
N LYS A 122 7.38 -1.03 -8.86
CA LYS A 122 7.47 -0.47 -10.22
C LYS A 122 6.20 -0.80 -11.00
N CYS A 123 5.52 0.24 -11.50
CA CYS A 123 4.44 0.10 -12.47
C CYS A 123 5.01 0.19 -13.89
N THR A 124 4.62 -0.74 -14.76
CA THR A 124 5.01 -0.77 -16.18
C THR A 124 3.78 -0.93 -17.06
#